data_92b8b27ba5953024a99d2205ec624418
#
_entry.id   92b8b27ba5953024a99d2205ec624418
#
_cell.length_a   1.000
_cell.length_b   1.000
_cell.length_c   1.000
_cell.angle_alpha   90.00
_cell.angle_beta   90.00
_cell.angle_gamma   90.00
#
_symmetry.space_group_name_H-M   'P 1'
#
loop_
_entity.id
_entity.type
_entity.pdbx_description
1 polymer ?
#
loop_
_entity_poly.entity_id
_entity_poly.type
_entity_poly.pdbx_seq_one_letter_code
_entity_poly.pdbx_strand_id
1 'polypeptide(L)'
;MVTGTDERLERFRAEFLPKLVTAFRPTVVMAFGSRIRGEGLAHSDLDLVIVSDSFRNIRWLDRPGCVIEALGLKFGVDLFCYTPEEYARKREEFGVVRTACQEGVPLITEPST
;
A
#
# COMPACT_ATOMS: atom_id res chain seq x y z
N MET A 1 1.49 14.14 20.84
CA MET A 1 1.71 13.80 20.32
C MET A 1 1.59 13.07 19.50
N VAL A 2 1.62 12.82 18.88
CA VAL A 2 1.45 12.20 18.14
C VAL A 2 1.71 11.39 17.85
N THR A 3 1.69 11.21 17.66
CA THR A 3 1.67 10.59 17.19
C THR A 3 1.53 9.76 16.46
N GLY A 4 1.40 9.46 16.28
CA GLY A 4 0.87 8.62 15.38
C GLY A 4 1.71 7.74 14.55
N THR A 5 2.79 7.34 15.03
CA THR A 5 3.63 6.44 14.27
C THR A 5 3.27 5.00 14.62
N ASP A 6 2.79 4.25 13.63
CA ASP A 6 2.46 2.85 13.80
C ASP A 6 3.73 2.00 13.62
N GLU A 7 3.96 1.07 14.52
CA GLU A 7 5.16 0.24 14.48
C GLU A 7 5.25 -0.61 13.22
N ARG A 8 4.11 -1.17 12.77
CA ARG A 8 4.12 -1.97 11.54
C ARG A 8 4.42 -1.12 10.33
N LEU A 9 3.87 0.09 10.31
CA LEU A 9 4.13 1.01 9.21
C LEU A 9 5.60 1.38 9.17
N GLU A 10 6.19 1.67 10.32
CA GLU A 10 7.61 2.02 10.37
C GLU A 10 8.47 0.82 9.97
N ARG A 11 8.11 -0.37 10.42
CA ARG A 11 8.84 -1.56 10.02
C ARG A 11 8.71 -1.81 8.53
N PHE A 12 7.52 -1.66 7.99
CA PHE A 12 7.31 -1.80 6.55
C PHE A 12 8.19 -0.82 5.79
N ARG A 13 8.17 0.44 6.22
CA ARG A 13 8.94 1.49 5.56
C ARG A 13 10.44 1.21 5.59
N ALA A 14 10.93 0.75 6.73
CA ALA A 14 12.37 0.53 6.90
C ALA A 14 12.87 -0.72 6.22
N GLU A 15 12.10 -1.82 6.31
CA GLU A 15 12.59 -3.13 5.89
C GLU A 15 12.04 -3.59 4.54
N PHE A 16 10.82 -3.23 4.21
CA PHE A 16 10.15 -3.81 3.05
C PHE A 16 9.94 -2.84 1.90
N LEU A 17 9.79 -1.56 2.18
CA LEU A 17 9.60 -0.57 1.12
C LEU A 17 10.77 -0.57 0.12
N PRO A 18 12.03 -0.64 0.55
CA PRO A 18 13.13 -0.72 -0.41
C PRO A 18 13.05 -1.95 -1.30
N LYS A 19 12.61 -3.08 -0.75
CA LYS A 19 12.44 -4.30 -1.53
C LYS A 19 11.32 -4.15 -2.55
N LEU A 20 10.24 -3.49 -2.14
CA LEU A 20 9.10 -3.24 -3.01
C LEU A 20 9.53 -2.36 -4.18
N VAL A 21 10.30 -1.32 -3.91
CA VAL A 21 10.80 -0.43 -4.95
C VAL A 21 11.65 -1.20 -5.96
N THR A 22 12.54 -2.05 -5.46
CA THR A 22 13.42 -2.83 -6.33
C THR A 22 12.63 -3.83 -7.18
N ALA A 23 11.66 -4.51 -6.58
CA ALA A 23 10.96 -5.59 -7.27
C ALA A 23 9.86 -5.10 -8.21
N PHE A 24 9.14 -4.03 -7.84
CA PHE A 24 7.95 -3.62 -8.58
C PHE A 24 7.98 -2.18 -9.08
N ARG A 25 8.90 -1.37 -8.62
CA ARG A 25 9.04 0.04 -9.03
C ARG A 25 7.71 0.78 -8.98
N PRO A 26 7.05 0.80 -7.81
CA PRO A 26 5.73 1.42 -7.70
C PRO A 26 5.79 2.92 -7.89
N THR A 27 4.73 3.48 -8.48
CA THR A 27 4.59 4.93 -8.61
C THR A 27 3.88 5.52 -7.40
N VAL A 28 3.05 4.72 -6.73
CA VAL A 28 2.31 5.15 -5.55
C VAL A 28 2.29 4.02 -4.54
N VAL A 29 2.55 4.34 -3.28
CA VAL A 29 2.35 3.43 -2.16
C VAL A 29 1.72 4.25 -1.04
N MET A 30 0.56 3.84 -0.56
CA MET A 30 -0.14 4.55 0.53
C MET A 30 -0.59 3.56 1.58
N ALA A 31 -0.42 3.94 2.85
CA ALA A 31 -0.96 3.19 3.97
C ALA A 31 -2.24 3.86 4.43
N PHE A 32 -3.24 3.07 4.79
CA PHE A 32 -4.53 3.61 5.23
C PHE A 32 -5.19 2.64 6.21
N GLY A 33 -6.42 2.96 6.59
CA GLY A 33 -7.22 2.06 7.42
C GLY A 33 -7.07 2.33 8.90
N SER A 34 -7.56 1.38 9.73
CA SER A 34 -7.67 1.61 11.16
C SER A 34 -6.34 1.84 11.86
N ARG A 35 -5.27 1.17 11.42
CA ARG A 35 -3.96 1.39 12.05
C ARG A 35 -3.47 2.82 11.83
N ILE A 36 -3.74 3.37 10.65
CA ILE A 36 -3.31 4.73 10.32
C ILE A 36 -4.15 5.76 11.09
N ARG A 37 -5.43 5.46 11.30
CA ARG A 37 -6.31 6.35 12.07
C ARG A 37 -6.08 6.26 13.57
N GLY A 38 -5.25 5.32 14.02
CA GLY A 38 -5.00 5.13 15.44
C GLY A 38 -6.09 4.34 16.15
N GLU A 39 -6.96 3.68 15.39
CA GLU A 39 -8.08 2.90 15.94
C GLU A 39 -7.79 1.40 15.95
N GLY A 40 -6.70 1.00 15.30
CA GLY A 40 -6.41 -0.41 15.12
C GLY A 40 -5.98 -1.09 16.40
N LEU A 41 -6.32 -2.36 16.52
CA LEU A 41 -5.81 -3.20 17.58
C LEU A 41 -4.39 -3.63 17.19
N ALA A 42 -3.63 -4.11 18.18
CA ALA A 42 -2.24 -4.49 17.97
C ALA A 42 -2.07 -5.52 16.85
N HIS A 43 -3.07 -6.35 16.64
CA HIS A 43 -3.02 -7.41 15.62
C HIS A 43 -3.79 -7.08 14.35
N SER A 44 -4.23 -5.84 14.18
CA SER A 44 -4.90 -5.44 12.94
C SER A 44 -3.90 -5.44 11.80
N ASP A 45 -4.39 -5.79 10.60
CA ASP A 45 -3.55 -5.79 9.40
C ASP A 45 -3.20 -4.37 8.99
N LEU A 46 -2.06 -4.24 8.34
CA LEU A 46 -1.67 -2.98 7.73
C LEU A 46 -2.25 -2.95 6.31
N ASP A 47 -3.02 -1.91 5.99
CA ASP A 47 -3.67 -1.78 4.68
C ASP A 47 -2.84 -0.87 3.77
N LEU A 48 -2.53 -1.36 2.58
CA LEU A 48 -1.68 -0.63 1.63
C LEU A 48 -2.29 -0.62 0.24
N VAL A 49 -2.23 0.53 -0.42
CA VAL A 49 -2.49 0.64 -1.86
C VAL A 49 -1.13 0.74 -2.55
N ILE A 50 -0.89 -0.12 -3.52
CA ILE A 50 0.34 -0.15 -4.28
C ILE A 50 0.01 -0.03 -5.77
N VAL A 51 0.60 0.94 -6.43
CA VAL A 51 0.38 1.16 -7.86
C VAL A 51 1.67 0.91 -8.62
N SER A 52 1.64 -0.02 -9.55
CA SER A 52 2.82 -0.36 -10.34
C SER A 52 2.41 -0.90 -11.70
N ASP A 53 3.15 -0.47 -12.72
CA ASP A 53 2.97 -1.01 -14.05
C ASP A 53 3.31 -2.51 -14.10
N SER A 54 4.14 -2.98 -13.17
CA SER A 54 4.53 -4.38 -13.08
C SER A 54 3.35 -5.32 -12.87
N PHE A 55 2.23 -4.80 -12.36
CA PHE A 55 1.05 -5.63 -12.12
C PHE A 55 0.23 -5.89 -13.39
N ARG A 56 0.59 -5.26 -14.50
CA ARG A 56 -0.19 -5.34 -15.74
C ARG A 56 -0.40 -6.77 -16.22
N ASN A 57 0.59 -7.61 -16.08
CA ASN A 57 0.52 -9.00 -16.55
C ASN A 57 0.23 -10.00 -15.44
N ILE A 58 -0.17 -9.51 -14.27
CA ILE A 58 -0.50 -10.36 -13.13
C ILE A 58 -1.98 -10.21 -12.85
N ARG A 59 -2.68 -11.33 -12.71
CA ARG A 59 -4.11 -11.32 -12.41
C ARG A 59 -4.34 -10.63 -11.08
N TRP A 60 -5.45 -9.89 -11.00
CA TRP A 60 -5.79 -9.12 -9.82
C TRP A 60 -5.65 -9.91 -8.52
N LEU A 61 -6.23 -11.12 -8.50
CA LEU A 61 -6.24 -11.94 -7.28
C LEU A 61 -4.86 -12.46 -6.90
N ASP A 62 -3.93 -12.48 -7.83
CA ASP A 62 -2.60 -13.02 -7.58
C ASP A 62 -1.59 -11.95 -7.15
N ARG A 63 -1.94 -10.68 -7.34
CA ARG A 63 -1.01 -9.58 -7.08
C ARG A 63 -0.56 -9.50 -5.62
N PRO A 64 -1.47 -9.58 -4.63
CA PRO A 64 -1.02 -9.52 -3.23
C PRO A 64 -0.05 -10.65 -2.87
N GLY A 65 -0.34 -11.86 -3.33
CA GLY A 65 0.55 -12.99 -3.07
C GLY A 65 1.94 -12.81 -3.66
N CYS A 66 2.00 -12.25 -4.88
CA CYS A 66 3.29 -11.98 -5.51
C CYS A 66 4.10 -10.97 -4.69
N VAL A 67 3.44 -9.94 -4.17
CA VAL A 67 4.13 -8.93 -3.36
C VAL A 67 4.60 -9.53 -2.05
N ILE A 68 3.72 -10.25 -1.36
CA ILE A 68 4.05 -10.87 -0.08
C ILE A 68 5.26 -11.78 -0.23
N GLU A 69 5.26 -12.61 -1.27
CA GLU A 69 6.34 -13.54 -1.51
C GLU A 69 7.65 -12.79 -1.84
N ALA A 70 7.56 -11.80 -2.71
CA ALA A 70 8.76 -11.07 -3.13
C ALA A 70 9.41 -10.34 -1.96
N LEU A 71 8.61 -9.83 -1.02
CA LEU A 71 9.11 -9.06 0.10
C LEU A 71 9.43 -9.92 1.32
N GLY A 72 8.91 -11.13 1.37
CA GLY A 72 9.06 -11.98 2.54
C GLY A 72 8.31 -11.44 3.75
N LEU A 73 7.12 -10.88 3.51
CA LEU A 73 6.31 -10.31 4.60
C LEU A 73 5.85 -11.38 5.56
N LYS A 74 5.99 -11.13 6.84
CA LYS A 74 5.67 -12.07 7.90
C LYS A 74 4.57 -11.59 8.83
N PHE A 75 4.09 -10.38 8.66
CA PHE A 75 2.95 -9.90 9.46
C PHE A 75 1.77 -9.65 8.53
N GLY A 76 0.59 -9.46 9.12
CA GLY A 76 -0.63 -9.29 8.35
C GLY A 76 -0.64 -7.99 7.56
N VAL A 77 -0.92 -8.11 6.27
CA VAL A 77 -1.09 -6.96 5.39
C VAL A 77 -2.27 -7.23 4.47
N ASP A 78 -3.00 -6.17 4.14
CA ASP A 78 -4.01 -6.20 3.11
C ASP A 78 -3.49 -5.33 1.98
N LEU A 79 -3.25 -5.95 0.84
CA LEU A 79 -2.64 -5.26 -0.29
C LEU A 79 -3.64 -5.06 -1.42
N PHE A 80 -3.79 -3.82 -1.85
CA PHE A 80 -4.65 -3.43 -2.96
C PHE A 80 -3.73 -2.96 -4.08
N CYS A 81 -3.51 -3.83 -5.04
CA CYS A 81 -2.49 -3.65 -6.06
C CYS A 81 -3.11 -3.29 -7.40
N TYR A 82 -2.74 -2.14 -7.94
CA TYR A 82 -3.34 -1.60 -9.16
C TYR A 82 -2.27 -1.24 -10.18
N THR A 83 -2.63 -1.32 -11.46
CA THR A 83 -1.84 -0.67 -12.50
C THR A 83 -2.15 0.83 -12.46
N PRO A 84 -1.31 1.67 -13.07
CA PRO A 84 -1.59 3.11 -13.08
C PRO A 84 -2.96 3.47 -13.68
N GLU A 85 -3.39 2.76 -14.71
CA GLU A 85 -4.69 3.03 -15.33
C GLU A 85 -5.85 2.65 -14.41
N GLU A 86 -5.72 1.52 -13.73
CA GLU A 86 -6.74 1.09 -12.78
C GLU A 86 -6.84 2.08 -11.63
N TYR A 87 -5.68 2.53 -11.14
CA TYR A 87 -5.64 3.48 -10.05
C TYR A 87 -6.30 4.81 -10.44
N ALA A 88 -6.01 5.30 -11.64
CA ALA A 88 -6.60 6.55 -12.12
C ALA A 88 -8.13 6.47 -12.14
N ARG A 89 -8.68 5.33 -12.55
CA ARG A 89 -10.12 5.10 -12.56
C ARG A 89 -10.67 5.00 -11.14
N LYS A 90 -10.00 4.24 -10.30
CA LYS A 90 -10.48 3.97 -8.94
C LYS A 90 -10.50 5.21 -8.06
N ARG A 91 -9.63 6.17 -8.33
CA ARG A 91 -9.60 7.42 -7.57
C ARG A 91 -10.91 8.19 -7.68
N GLU A 92 -11.63 8.02 -8.80
CA GLU A 92 -12.88 8.73 -9.05
C GLU A 92 -14.09 7.97 -8.54
N GLU A 93 -13.92 6.72 -8.13
CA GLU A 93 -15.00 5.87 -7.66
C GLU A 93 -15.03 5.82 -6.14
N PHE A 94 -16.21 5.63 -5.57
CA PHE A 94 -16.29 5.34 -4.14
C PHE A 94 -15.63 3.98 -3.88
N GLY A 95 -14.85 3.90 -2.82
CA GLY A 95 -14.22 2.64 -2.44
C GLY A 95 -12.86 2.84 -1.80
N VAL A 96 -12.10 1.75 -1.77
CA VAL A 96 -10.83 1.68 -1.06
C VAL A 96 -9.83 2.76 -1.51
N VAL A 97 -9.65 2.91 -2.82
CA VAL A 97 -8.65 3.85 -3.32
C VAL A 97 -9.00 5.28 -2.95
N ARG A 98 -10.26 5.65 -3.08
CA ARG A 98 -10.69 7.00 -2.71
C ARG A 98 -10.46 7.26 -1.23
N THR A 99 -10.82 6.28 -0.38
CA THR A 99 -10.60 6.39 1.05
C THR A 99 -9.12 6.55 1.36
N ALA A 100 -8.28 5.74 0.71
CA ALA A 100 -6.84 5.83 0.91
C ALA A 100 -6.30 7.20 0.51
N CYS A 101 -6.79 7.76 -0.59
CA CYS A 101 -6.36 9.09 -1.03
C CYS A 101 -6.76 10.17 -0.05
N GLN A 102 -7.90 10.02 0.62
CA GLN A 102 -8.41 11.02 1.56
C GLN A 102 -7.78 10.93 2.94
N GLU A 103 -7.52 9.72 3.42
CA GLU A 103 -7.10 9.46 4.79
C GLU A 103 -5.70 8.87 4.92
N GLY A 104 -5.14 8.40 3.82
CA GLY A 104 -3.93 7.61 3.88
C GLY A 104 -2.66 8.42 4.10
N VAL A 105 -1.62 7.70 4.48
CA VAL A 105 -0.27 8.24 4.60
C VAL A 105 0.51 7.83 3.36
N PRO A 106 0.92 8.77 2.52
CA PRO A 106 1.69 8.40 1.32
C PRO A 106 3.11 8.01 1.71
N LEU A 107 3.58 6.88 1.18
CA LEU A 107 4.95 6.43 1.34
C LEU A 107 5.75 6.72 0.07
N ILE A 108 5.10 6.59 -1.07
CA ILE A 108 5.65 6.97 -2.37
C ILE A 108 4.52 7.63 -3.14
N THR A 109 4.80 8.77 -3.75
CA THR A 109 3.82 9.46 -4.59
C THR A 109 4.42 9.72 -5.95
N GLU A 110 3.55 9.79 -6.95
CA GLU A 110 4.00 10.12 -8.29
C GLU A 110 4.56 11.54 -8.30
N PRO A 111 5.67 11.77 -9.02
CA PRO A 111 6.16 13.13 -9.20
C PRO A 111 5.11 13.96 -9.92
N SER A 112 4.93 15.17 -9.48
CA SER A 112 4.09 16.13 -10.20
C SER A 112 4.80 16.51 -11.49
N THR A 113 4.07 16.53 -12.55
CA THR A 113 4.63 16.94 -13.83
C THR A 113 3.95 18.17 -14.35
#